data_f65692905ad76cc041321a691cede20e
#
_entry.id   f65692905ad76cc041321a691cede20e
#
_cell.length_a   1.000
_cell.length_b   1.000
_cell.length_c   1.000
_cell.angle_alpha   90.00
_cell.angle_beta   90.00
_cell.angle_gamma   90.00
#
_symmetry.space_group_name_H-M   'P 1'
#
loop_
_entity.id
_entity.type
_entity.pdbx_description
1 polymer ?
#
loop_
_entity_poly.entity_id
_entity_poly.type
_entity_poly.pdbx_seq_one_letter_code
_entity_poly.pdbx_strand_id
1 'polypeptide(L)'
;KKVTDMNSMFSNCYSLSNLDVSNFHTTKVVDMSYMFSSCIKLSNINLSSFNTSKVKTMHGMFFNCKSLKSLNLSNFDTSKVIDMNYMFLKCGNLDNLDFRKATFNKETKHIAIFSKVPSNITIITKNEKTKNWLKDKIKSDNITIA
;
A
#
# COMPACT_ATOMS: atom_id res chain seq x y z
N LYS A 1 -14.69 -1.57 21.91
CA LYS A 1 -13.86 -0.36 21.75
C LYS A 1 -13.60 -0.14 20.24
N LYS A 2 -13.68 1.10 19.75
CA LYS A 2 -13.43 1.44 18.35
C LYS A 2 -11.92 1.60 18.18
N VAL A 3 -11.28 0.77 17.34
CA VAL A 3 -9.86 0.87 17.00
C VAL A 3 -9.64 2.09 16.09
N THR A 4 -8.70 2.94 16.46
CA THR A 4 -8.32 4.14 15.69
C THR A 4 -6.87 4.11 15.21
N ASP A 5 -6.06 3.22 15.78
CA ASP A 5 -4.64 3.07 15.51
C ASP A 5 -4.32 1.59 15.28
N MET A 6 -3.70 1.29 14.13
CA MET A 6 -3.20 -0.03 13.74
C MET A 6 -1.71 0.04 13.38
N ASN A 7 -1.01 1.08 13.87
CA ASN A 7 0.42 1.23 13.66
C ASN A 7 1.17 -0.03 14.10
N SER A 8 2.03 -0.54 13.22
CA SER A 8 2.94 -1.65 13.49
C SER A 8 2.29 -2.95 13.98
N MET A 9 0.97 -3.14 13.79
CA MET A 9 0.21 -4.27 14.36
C MET A 9 0.82 -5.65 14.03
N PHE A 10 1.34 -5.83 12.81
CA PHE A 10 2.01 -7.05 12.34
C PHE A 10 3.46 -6.80 11.93
N SER A 11 4.04 -5.67 12.38
CA SER A 11 5.42 -5.33 12.02
C SER A 11 6.40 -6.39 12.50
N ASN A 12 7.37 -6.74 11.63
CA ASN A 12 8.40 -7.76 11.89
C ASN A 12 7.87 -9.19 12.11
N CYS A 13 6.65 -9.47 11.66
CA CYS A 13 6.13 -10.85 11.64
C CYS A 13 6.82 -11.65 10.51
N TYR A 14 8.11 -11.94 10.66
CA TYR A 14 8.98 -12.53 9.62
C TYR A 14 8.52 -13.89 9.10
N SER A 15 7.84 -14.66 9.93
CA SER A 15 7.36 -16.00 9.58
C SER A 15 5.93 -16.03 9.07
N LEU A 16 5.23 -14.90 9.10
CA LEU A 16 3.82 -14.79 8.69
C LEU A 16 3.70 -14.97 7.18
N SER A 17 3.11 -16.08 6.74
CA SER A 17 2.87 -16.38 5.32
C SER A 17 1.43 -16.15 4.89
N ASN A 18 0.48 -16.31 5.81
CA ASN A 18 -0.95 -16.11 5.60
C ASN A 18 -1.54 -15.31 6.77
N LEU A 19 -2.49 -14.43 6.47
CA LEU A 19 -3.20 -13.65 7.48
C LEU A 19 -4.62 -13.38 7.01
N ASP A 20 -5.60 -13.79 7.82
CA ASP A 20 -6.99 -13.42 7.60
C ASP A 20 -7.32 -12.15 8.41
N VAL A 21 -7.66 -11.08 7.69
CA VAL A 21 -8.09 -9.79 8.24
C VAL A 21 -9.51 -9.43 7.82
N SER A 22 -10.28 -10.39 7.33
CA SER A 22 -11.64 -10.19 6.80
C SER A 22 -12.61 -9.57 7.83
N ASN A 23 -12.39 -9.86 9.12
CA ASN A 23 -13.19 -9.35 10.24
C ASN A 23 -12.64 -8.04 10.85
N PHE A 24 -11.65 -7.41 10.22
CA PHE A 24 -11.09 -6.16 10.73
C PHE A 24 -12.01 -4.97 10.41
N HIS A 25 -12.38 -4.22 11.44
CA HIS A 25 -13.25 -3.05 11.33
C HIS A 25 -12.39 -1.78 11.33
N THR A 26 -12.04 -1.28 10.14
CA THR A 26 -11.08 -0.17 9.98
C THR A 26 -11.72 1.20 9.79
N THR A 27 -13.06 1.31 9.85
CA THR A 27 -13.83 2.55 9.56
C THR A 27 -13.47 3.75 10.45
N LYS A 28 -12.76 3.55 11.56
CA LYS A 28 -12.30 4.60 12.48
C LYS A 28 -10.78 4.74 12.52
N VAL A 29 -10.06 3.90 11.78
CA VAL A 29 -8.59 3.90 11.79
C VAL A 29 -8.05 5.15 11.10
N VAL A 30 -7.08 5.77 11.74
CA VAL A 30 -6.40 7.00 11.29
C VAL A 30 -4.94 6.70 10.94
N ASP A 31 -4.31 5.75 11.64
CA ASP A 31 -2.92 5.36 11.44
C ASP A 31 -2.81 3.87 11.07
N MET A 32 -2.22 3.59 9.89
CA MET A 32 -1.86 2.26 9.41
C MET A 32 -0.35 2.16 9.10
N SER A 33 0.45 3.06 9.70
CA SER A 33 1.90 3.08 9.48
C SER A 33 2.53 1.75 9.90
N TYR A 34 3.42 1.23 9.06
CA TYR A 34 4.17 -0.01 9.31
C TYR A 34 3.32 -1.26 9.63
N MET A 35 2.01 -1.23 9.36
CA MET A 35 1.10 -2.30 9.78
C MET A 35 1.57 -3.70 9.38
N PHE A 36 2.11 -3.87 8.18
CA PHE A 36 2.65 -5.14 7.67
C PHE A 36 4.16 -5.07 7.38
N SER A 37 4.85 -4.08 7.93
CA SER A 37 6.27 -3.87 7.69
C SER A 37 7.07 -5.13 8.03
N SER A 38 7.97 -5.52 7.10
CA SER A 38 8.84 -6.69 7.26
C SER A 38 8.12 -8.03 7.46
N CYS A 39 6.89 -8.17 6.98
CA CYS A 39 6.26 -9.48 6.79
C CYS A 39 6.90 -10.18 5.58
N ILE A 40 8.14 -10.63 5.73
CA ILE A 40 9.00 -11.06 4.60
C ILE A 40 8.50 -12.32 3.89
N LYS A 41 7.69 -13.16 4.54
CA LYS A 41 7.10 -14.38 3.96
C LYS A 41 5.66 -14.18 3.46
N LEU A 42 5.04 -13.03 3.71
CA LEU A 42 3.68 -12.73 3.26
C LEU A 42 3.65 -12.56 1.74
N SER A 43 3.08 -13.53 1.02
CA SER A 43 3.05 -13.54 -0.45
C SER A 43 1.82 -12.88 -1.04
N ASN A 44 0.72 -12.88 -0.30
CA ASN A 44 -0.54 -12.22 -0.63
C ASN A 44 -1.30 -11.85 0.64
N ILE A 45 -2.23 -10.91 0.53
CA ILE A 45 -3.17 -10.54 1.60
C ILE A 45 -4.45 -9.99 1.00
N ASN A 46 -5.60 -10.39 1.53
CA ASN A 46 -6.89 -9.84 1.14
C ASN A 46 -7.28 -8.68 2.07
N LEU A 47 -7.28 -7.46 1.52
CA LEU A 47 -7.63 -6.23 2.23
C LEU A 47 -8.97 -5.64 1.78
N SER A 48 -9.83 -6.42 1.14
CA SER A 48 -11.13 -5.95 0.60
C SER A 48 -12.08 -5.44 1.69
N SER A 49 -11.95 -5.90 2.94
CA SER A 49 -12.72 -5.44 4.10
C SER A 49 -12.29 -4.06 4.63
N PHE A 50 -11.09 -3.57 4.23
CA PHE A 50 -10.54 -2.34 4.78
C PHE A 50 -11.26 -1.11 4.22
N ASN A 51 -11.68 -0.24 5.14
CA ASN A 51 -12.13 1.11 4.82
C ASN A 51 -11.07 2.11 5.28
N THR A 52 -10.44 2.80 4.32
CA THR A 52 -9.33 3.71 4.58
C THR A 52 -9.73 5.20 4.53
N SER A 53 -11.03 5.51 4.44
CA SER A 53 -11.54 6.87 4.24
C SER A 53 -11.19 7.87 5.35
N LYS A 54 -10.67 7.41 6.50
CA LYS A 54 -10.20 8.26 7.61
C LYS A 54 -8.70 8.18 7.83
N VAL A 55 -7.99 7.33 7.09
CA VAL A 55 -6.56 7.13 7.27
C VAL A 55 -5.79 8.37 6.83
N LYS A 56 -4.89 8.83 7.69
CA LYS A 56 -3.99 9.97 7.46
C LYS A 56 -2.56 9.55 7.16
N THR A 57 -2.14 8.37 7.61
CA THR A 57 -0.79 7.87 7.34
C THR A 57 -0.79 6.38 7.03
N MET A 58 -0.03 6.04 5.98
CA MET A 58 0.29 4.69 5.51
C MET A 58 1.81 4.53 5.38
N HIS A 59 2.57 5.29 6.18
CA HIS A 59 4.03 5.30 6.19
C HIS A 59 4.58 3.88 6.35
N GLY A 60 5.36 3.40 5.39
CA GLY A 60 5.97 2.07 5.43
C GLY A 60 5.00 0.90 5.59
N MET A 61 3.71 1.04 5.25
CA MET A 61 2.69 0.01 5.54
C MET A 61 3.09 -1.38 5.05
N PHE A 62 3.74 -1.49 3.90
CA PHE A 62 4.25 -2.73 3.31
C PHE A 62 5.79 -2.73 3.16
N PHE A 63 6.48 -1.87 3.92
CA PHE A 63 7.94 -1.81 3.87
C PHE A 63 8.56 -3.20 4.01
N ASN A 64 9.48 -3.56 3.08
CA ASN A 64 10.24 -4.81 3.14
C ASN A 64 9.39 -6.10 3.11
N CYS A 65 8.20 -6.07 2.49
CA CYS A 65 7.39 -7.26 2.21
C CYS A 65 7.95 -7.99 0.98
N LYS A 66 9.07 -8.70 1.16
CA LYS A 66 9.87 -9.25 0.07
C LYS A 66 9.16 -10.30 -0.78
N SER A 67 8.26 -11.08 -0.20
CA SER A 67 7.54 -12.16 -0.90
C SER A 67 6.23 -11.70 -1.54
N LEU A 68 5.77 -10.46 -1.28
CA LEU A 68 4.51 -9.95 -1.77
C LEU A 68 4.56 -9.80 -3.29
N LYS A 69 3.71 -10.55 -4.01
CA LYS A 69 3.68 -10.59 -5.48
C LYS A 69 2.58 -9.74 -6.08
N SER A 70 1.42 -9.75 -5.46
CA SER A 70 0.25 -9.03 -5.93
C SER A 70 -0.46 -8.36 -4.77
N LEU A 71 -0.90 -7.13 -4.97
CA LEU A 71 -1.61 -6.37 -3.95
C LEU A 71 -2.80 -5.64 -4.56
N ASN A 72 -4.00 -6.03 -4.12
CA ASN A 72 -5.23 -5.36 -4.51
C ASN A 72 -5.61 -4.31 -3.45
N LEU A 73 -5.41 -3.03 -3.79
CA LEU A 73 -5.80 -1.87 -3.00
C LEU A 73 -6.89 -1.05 -3.72
N SER A 74 -7.72 -1.72 -4.54
CA SER A 74 -8.76 -1.07 -5.35
C SER A 74 -9.84 -0.37 -4.51
N ASN A 75 -9.96 -0.73 -3.22
CA ASN A 75 -10.86 -0.11 -2.26
C ASN A 75 -10.20 0.99 -1.41
N PHE A 76 -8.87 1.19 -1.51
CA PHE A 76 -8.13 2.16 -0.68
C PHE A 76 -8.39 3.59 -1.14
N ASP A 77 -9.15 4.33 -0.34
CA ASP A 77 -9.29 5.78 -0.46
C ASP A 77 -8.11 6.46 0.24
N THR A 78 -7.25 7.12 -0.54
CA THR A 78 -6.07 7.81 -0.03
C THR A 78 -6.24 9.34 -0.03
N SER A 79 -7.46 9.84 -0.24
CA SER A 79 -7.73 11.28 -0.37
C SER A 79 -7.34 12.11 0.87
N LYS A 80 -7.32 11.49 2.05
CA LYS A 80 -6.90 12.12 3.31
C LYS A 80 -5.50 11.73 3.77
N VAL A 81 -4.82 10.87 3.02
CA VAL A 81 -3.48 10.42 3.40
C VAL A 81 -2.46 11.52 3.10
N ILE A 82 -1.70 11.89 4.12
CA ILE A 82 -0.64 12.91 4.05
C ILE A 82 0.77 12.33 4.09
N ASP A 83 0.92 11.05 4.46
CA ASP A 83 2.21 10.37 4.50
C ASP A 83 2.11 8.95 3.95
N MET A 84 2.79 8.70 2.84
CA MET A 84 3.00 7.40 2.19
C MET A 84 4.50 7.10 2.00
N ASN A 85 5.39 7.78 2.75
CA ASN A 85 6.81 7.50 2.64
C ASN A 85 7.08 6.03 2.83
N TYR A 86 7.94 5.45 2.01
CA TYR A 86 8.42 4.07 2.09
C TYR A 86 7.34 2.98 1.99
N MET A 87 6.10 3.31 1.57
CA MET A 87 4.96 2.38 1.64
C MET A 87 5.24 1.02 1.00
N PHE A 88 5.92 0.98 -0.15
CA PHE A 88 6.30 -0.26 -0.85
C PHE A 88 7.82 -0.45 -0.96
N LEU A 89 8.62 0.32 -0.20
CA LEU A 89 10.08 0.22 -0.25
C LEU A 89 10.52 -1.22 0.04
N LYS A 90 11.38 -1.78 -0.83
CA LYS A 90 11.89 -3.16 -0.76
C LYS A 90 10.84 -4.27 -0.95
N CYS A 91 9.71 -3.99 -1.59
CA CYS A 91 8.80 -5.03 -2.08
C CYS A 91 9.35 -5.61 -3.40
N GLY A 92 10.45 -6.34 -3.33
CA GLY A 92 11.25 -6.75 -4.49
C GLY A 92 10.60 -7.76 -5.43
N ASN A 93 9.46 -8.35 -5.07
CA ASN A 93 8.69 -9.28 -5.90
C ASN A 93 7.27 -8.75 -6.23
N LEU A 94 6.99 -7.47 -5.98
CA LEU A 94 5.68 -6.91 -6.26
C LEU A 94 5.49 -6.65 -7.76
N ASP A 95 4.83 -7.58 -8.43
CA ASP A 95 4.62 -7.57 -9.89
C ASP A 95 3.30 -6.88 -10.27
N ASN A 96 2.30 -6.89 -9.39
CA ASN A 96 0.97 -6.36 -9.67
C ASN A 96 0.43 -5.53 -8.51
N LEU A 97 0.00 -4.31 -8.80
CA LEU A 97 -0.62 -3.39 -7.84
C LEU A 97 -1.90 -2.78 -8.42
N ASP A 98 -3.05 -3.09 -7.84
CA ASP A 98 -4.28 -2.36 -8.15
C ASP A 98 -4.44 -1.19 -7.18
N PHE A 99 -4.27 0.02 -7.70
CA PHE A 99 -4.31 1.25 -6.92
C PHE A 99 -5.31 2.26 -7.54
N ARG A 100 -6.37 1.72 -8.16
CA ARG A 100 -7.34 2.51 -8.95
C ARG A 100 -8.11 3.56 -8.17
N LYS A 101 -8.24 3.47 -6.85
CA LYS A 101 -8.86 4.51 -6.02
C LYS A 101 -7.88 5.53 -5.47
N ALA A 102 -6.59 5.30 -5.60
CA ALA A 102 -5.59 6.17 -5.01
C ALA A 102 -5.66 7.59 -5.58
N THR A 103 -5.52 8.54 -4.69
CA THR A 103 -5.36 9.97 -4.98
C THR A 103 -4.06 10.44 -4.37
N PHE A 104 -3.24 11.13 -5.17
CA PHE A 104 -1.99 11.69 -4.71
C PHE A 104 -2.11 13.21 -4.69
N ASN A 105 -2.19 13.79 -3.49
CA ASN A 105 -2.26 15.23 -3.28
C ASN A 105 -0.85 15.84 -3.28
N LYS A 106 -0.75 17.15 -3.54
CA LYS A 106 0.55 17.84 -3.56
C LYS A 106 1.30 17.76 -2.22
N GLU A 107 0.56 17.79 -1.11
CA GLU A 107 1.12 17.71 0.24
C GLU A 107 1.42 16.28 0.71
N THR A 108 0.96 15.26 -0.02
CA THR A 108 1.22 13.86 0.37
C THR A 108 2.71 13.55 0.25
N LYS A 109 3.34 13.22 1.38
CA LYS A 109 4.73 12.76 1.42
C LYS A 109 4.83 11.36 0.80
N HIS A 110 5.84 11.14 -0.06
CA HIS A 110 5.98 9.89 -0.81
C HIS A 110 7.46 9.52 -1.08
N ILE A 111 8.34 9.85 -0.15
CA ILE A 111 9.77 9.54 -0.25
C ILE A 111 9.96 8.04 -0.44
N ALA A 112 10.71 7.66 -1.48
CA ALA A 112 11.09 6.28 -1.80
C ALA A 112 9.92 5.28 -1.81
N ILE A 113 8.69 5.73 -2.13
CA ILE A 113 7.46 4.92 -2.06
C ILE A 113 7.57 3.61 -2.86
N PHE A 114 8.24 3.62 -4.02
CA PHE A 114 8.47 2.45 -4.89
C PHE A 114 9.95 2.06 -5.02
N SER A 115 10.82 2.53 -4.13
CA SER A 115 12.24 2.18 -4.21
C SER A 115 12.44 0.67 -3.99
N LYS A 116 13.25 0.05 -4.88
CA LYS A 116 13.50 -1.41 -4.88
C LYS A 116 12.23 -2.27 -5.08
N VAL A 117 11.27 -1.75 -5.82
CA VAL A 117 10.17 -2.48 -6.45
C VAL A 117 10.60 -2.83 -7.89
N PRO A 118 10.14 -3.94 -8.50
CA PRO A 118 10.47 -4.28 -9.88
C PRO A 118 10.10 -3.15 -10.87
N SER A 119 10.99 -2.84 -11.80
CA SER A 119 10.75 -1.78 -12.80
C SER A 119 9.67 -2.15 -13.82
N ASN A 120 9.34 -3.44 -13.94
CA ASN A 120 8.30 -3.96 -14.82
C ASN A 120 6.95 -4.19 -14.13
N ILE A 121 6.78 -3.69 -12.90
CA ILE A 121 5.52 -3.81 -12.16
C ILE A 121 4.32 -3.31 -13.00
N THR A 122 3.24 -4.07 -12.98
CA THR A 122 1.95 -3.64 -13.54
C THR A 122 1.15 -2.90 -12.49
N ILE A 123 0.74 -1.65 -12.80
CA ILE A 123 -0.07 -0.83 -11.88
C ILE A 123 -1.36 -0.42 -12.58
N ILE A 124 -2.49 -0.63 -11.90
CA ILE A 124 -3.80 -0.13 -12.30
C ILE A 124 -4.09 1.15 -11.53
N THR A 125 -4.41 2.22 -12.23
CA THR A 125 -4.70 3.55 -11.67
C THR A 125 -5.99 4.12 -12.24
N LYS A 126 -6.49 5.25 -11.71
CA LYS A 126 -7.82 5.77 -12.05
C LYS A 126 -7.87 6.71 -13.23
N ASN A 127 -6.78 7.41 -13.56
CA ASN A 127 -6.76 8.44 -14.60
C ASN A 127 -5.33 8.82 -15.02
N GLU A 128 -5.23 9.60 -16.10
CA GLU A 128 -3.94 10.07 -16.64
C GLU A 128 -3.12 10.88 -15.64
N LYS A 129 -3.73 11.70 -14.81
CA LYS A 129 -3.00 12.48 -13.78
C LYS A 129 -2.26 11.56 -12.82
N THR A 130 -2.95 10.53 -12.32
CA THR A 130 -2.35 9.55 -11.40
C THR A 130 -1.32 8.68 -12.11
N LYS A 131 -1.58 8.29 -13.36
CA LYS A 131 -0.65 7.54 -14.21
C LYS A 131 0.65 8.31 -14.41
N ASN A 132 0.57 9.59 -14.77
CA ASN A 132 1.75 10.43 -14.98
C ASN A 132 2.54 10.63 -13.69
N TRP A 133 1.85 10.80 -12.56
CA TRP A 133 2.49 10.86 -11.25
C TRP A 133 3.25 9.57 -10.93
N LEU A 134 2.64 8.41 -11.19
CA LEU A 134 3.26 7.09 -10.96
C LEU A 134 4.49 6.90 -11.86
N LYS A 135 4.42 7.28 -13.16
CA LYS A 135 5.54 7.21 -14.10
C LYS A 135 6.75 8.01 -13.62
N ASP A 136 6.53 9.12 -12.95
CA ASP A 136 7.59 9.95 -12.37
C ASP A 136 8.28 9.26 -11.17
N LYS A 137 7.60 8.35 -10.48
CA LYS A 137 8.10 7.66 -9.28
C LYS A 137 8.65 6.25 -9.58
N ILE A 138 8.17 5.61 -10.62
CA ILE A 138 8.60 4.29 -11.03
C ILE A 138 8.74 4.24 -12.55
N LYS A 139 9.88 3.73 -13.04
CA LYS A 139 10.16 3.58 -14.48
C LYS A 139 9.47 2.33 -15.02
N SER A 140 8.15 2.28 -14.97
CA SER A 140 7.37 1.19 -15.55
C SER A 140 6.48 1.71 -16.67
N ASP A 141 6.45 1.00 -17.80
CA ASP A 141 5.53 1.27 -18.90
C ASP A 141 4.18 0.53 -18.73
N ASN A 142 4.08 -0.36 -17.74
CA ASN A 142 2.92 -1.21 -17.50
C ASN A 142 1.89 -0.53 -16.55
N ILE A 143 1.72 0.79 -16.67
CA ILE A 143 0.72 1.52 -15.88
C ILE A 143 -0.52 1.73 -16.74
N THR A 144 -1.63 1.11 -16.33
CA THR A 144 -2.92 1.14 -17.02
C THR A 144 -3.96 1.94 -16.26
N ILE A 145 -4.95 2.48 -16.98
CA ILE A 145 -6.10 3.15 -16.40
C ILE A 145 -7.26 2.16 -16.40
N ALA A 146 -7.97 2.02 -15.26
CA ALA A 146 -9.17 1.19 -15.12
C ALA A 146 -10.43 2.00 -15.24
#